data_11e2b30dd541d9de967474ea006bf8b7
#
_entry.id   11e2b30dd541d9de967474ea006bf8b7
#
_cell.length_a   1.000
_cell.length_b   1.000
_cell.length_c   1.000
_cell.angle_alpha   90.00
_cell.angle_beta   90.00
_cell.angle_gamma   90.00
#
_symmetry.space_group_name_H-M   'P 1'
#
loop_
_entity.id
_entity.type
_entity.pdbx_description
1 polymer ?
#
loop_
_entity_poly.entity_id
_entity_poly.type
_entity_poly.pdbx_seq_one_letter_code
_entity_poly.pdbx_strand_id
1 'polypeptide(L)'
;MKNNIPQTPVLFKARYEWARKSILLLFGLSLFNMINVIFGGTEFYLYAASIPYSMAFEASYLTGRLPNEYYSDWPETLPFYDMSEFWIRIAIALVSLLIYLGVFFLTKKVRPFIFIPTCIFVIVDSLYRLVYFEVDAYLLIEFTFAAYFVCSLIVGIINGYRLKKMPAQEESAEEIPFTEEDRIE
;
A
#
# COMPACT_ATOMS: atom_id res chain seq x y z
N MET A 1 6.27 -8.35 -36.46
CA MET A 1 6.98 -9.45 -35.78
C MET A 1 6.87 -9.24 -34.27
N LYS A 2 6.04 -10.03 -33.56
CA LYS A 2 6.02 -10.02 -32.09
C LYS A 2 7.25 -10.79 -31.64
N ASN A 3 8.23 -10.10 -31.09
CA ASN A 3 9.34 -10.72 -30.39
C ASN A 3 8.77 -11.48 -29.18
N ASN A 4 8.48 -12.76 -29.34
CA ASN A 4 8.18 -13.67 -28.23
C ASN A 4 9.50 -13.94 -27.49
N ILE A 5 9.90 -13.00 -26.61
CA ILE A 5 10.94 -13.27 -25.65
C ILE A 5 10.39 -14.40 -24.76
N PRO A 6 11.04 -15.56 -24.68
CA PRO A 6 10.62 -16.64 -23.81
C PRO A 6 10.57 -16.08 -22.37
N GLN A 7 9.36 -16.02 -21.81
CA GLN A 7 9.18 -15.50 -20.46
C GLN A 7 9.54 -16.63 -19.51
N THR A 8 10.71 -16.54 -18.91
CA THR A 8 11.23 -17.54 -17.97
C THR A 8 10.47 -17.52 -16.63
N PRO A 9 10.38 -18.64 -15.91
CA PRO A 9 9.83 -18.74 -14.55
C PRO A 9 10.39 -17.69 -13.60
N VAL A 10 11.68 -17.40 -13.71
CA VAL A 10 12.39 -16.36 -12.93
C VAL A 10 11.75 -14.99 -13.12
N LEU A 11 11.40 -14.61 -14.36
CA LEU A 11 10.77 -13.33 -14.64
C LEU A 11 9.37 -13.24 -13.99
N PHE A 12 8.58 -14.31 -14.01
CA PHE A 12 7.26 -14.32 -13.35
C PHE A 12 7.39 -14.23 -11.84
N LYS A 13 8.37 -14.92 -11.25
CA LYS A 13 8.66 -14.85 -9.81
C LYS A 13 9.09 -13.42 -9.42
N ALA A 14 10.00 -12.81 -10.16
CA ALA A 14 10.45 -11.44 -9.92
C ALA A 14 9.29 -10.43 -9.98
N ARG A 15 8.40 -10.53 -10.97
CA ARG A 15 7.22 -9.65 -11.10
C ARG A 15 6.19 -9.88 -10.00
N TYR A 16 6.01 -11.12 -9.54
CA TYR A 16 5.16 -11.43 -8.41
C TYR A 16 5.71 -10.84 -7.11
N GLU A 17 7.01 -11.01 -6.87
CA GLU A 17 7.69 -10.42 -5.70
C GLU A 17 7.70 -8.89 -5.74
N TRP A 18 7.80 -8.30 -6.92
CA TRP A 18 7.66 -6.84 -7.07
C TRP A 18 6.28 -6.35 -6.63
N ALA A 19 5.21 -7.05 -7.03
CA ALA A 19 3.85 -6.73 -6.58
C ALA A 19 3.69 -6.86 -5.05
N ARG A 20 4.33 -7.84 -4.43
CA ARG A 20 4.36 -7.97 -2.96
C ARG A 20 5.08 -6.79 -2.30
N LYS A 21 6.24 -6.42 -2.82
CA LYS A 21 7.02 -5.29 -2.30
C LYS A 21 6.28 -3.96 -2.45
N SER A 22 5.47 -3.78 -3.49
CA SER A 22 4.66 -2.56 -3.64
C SER A 22 3.59 -2.43 -2.56
N ILE A 23 3.02 -3.54 -2.04
CA ILE A 23 2.12 -3.51 -0.88
C ILE A 23 2.86 -3.04 0.38
N LEU A 24 4.09 -3.51 0.58
CA LEU A 24 4.90 -3.06 1.71
C LEU A 24 5.25 -1.58 1.61
N LEU A 25 5.51 -1.09 0.38
CA LEU A 25 5.73 0.33 0.13
C LEU A 25 4.47 1.15 0.45
N LEU A 26 3.28 0.70 0.00
CA LEU A 26 2.00 1.34 0.31
C LEU A 26 1.77 1.41 1.82
N PHE A 27 1.98 0.29 2.53
CA PHE A 27 1.90 0.25 3.98
C PHE A 27 2.86 1.25 4.64
N GLY A 28 4.13 1.27 4.23
CA GLY A 28 5.16 2.14 4.81
C GLY A 28 4.86 3.62 4.61
N LEU A 29 4.47 4.03 3.40
CA LEU A 29 4.09 5.42 3.10
C LEU A 29 2.87 5.85 3.91
N SER A 30 1.84 4.99 3.99
CA SER A 30 0.62 5.28 4.76
C SER A 30 0.91 5.37 6.26
N LEU A 31 1.74 4.46 6.79
CA LEU A 31 2.15 4.50 8.19
C LEU A 31 2.92 5.77 8.53
N PHE A 32 3.83 6.19 7.65
CA PHE A 32 4.61 7.41 7.83
C PHE A 32 3.70 8.66 7.90
N ASN A 33 2.75 8.80 6.96
CA ASN A 33 1.79 9.90 6.97
C ASN A 33 0.90 9.87 8.22
N MET A 34 0.44 8.68 8.62
CA MET A 34 -0.36 8.52 9.84
C MET A 34 0.42 8.95 11.09
N ILE A 35 1.69 8.55 11.21
CA ILE A 35 2.57 8.96 12.31
C ILE A 35 2.75 10.47 12.32
N ASN A 36 2.98 11.10 11.15
CA ASN A 36 3.11 12.55 11.05
C ASN A 36 1.87 13.26 11.62
N VAL A 37 0.67 12.84 11.24
CA VAL A 37 -0.60 13.41 11.75
C VAL A 37 -0.77 13.20 13.25
N ILE A 38 -0.41 12.02 13.78
CA ILE A 38 -0.48 11.71 15.22
C ILE A 38 0.37 12.70 16.05
N PHE A 39 1.50 13.14 15.50
CA PHE A 39 2.37 14.14 16.14
C PHE A 39 2.01 15.59 15.80
N GLY A 40 0.84 15.83 15.22
CA GLY A 40 0.34 17.18 14.89
C GLY A 40 0.90 17.77 13.61
N GLY A 41 1.61 17.00 12.80
CA GLY A 41 2.02 17.41 11.46
C GLY A 41 0.85 17.38 10.49
N THR A 42 0.83 18.32 9.56
CA THR A 42 -0.23 18.45 8.54
C THR A 42 0.29 18.22 7.12
N GLU A 43 1.61 18.08 6.99
CA GLU A 43 2.22 17.79 5.70
C GLU A 43 1.90 16.38 5.24
N PHE A 44 1.53 16.27 3.97
CA PHE A 44 1.23 15.00 3.32
C PHE A 44 2.40 14.61 2.40
N TYR A 45 2.92 13.42 2.58
CA TYR A 45 4.09 12.94 1.84
C TYR A 45 3.71 11.87 0.82
N LEU A 46 3.85 12.20 -0.46
CA LEU A 46 3.75 11.32 -1.63
C LEU A 46 2.41 10.58 -1.77
N TYR A 47 2.10 9.69 -0.86
CA TYR A 47 0.90 8.84 -0.88
C TYR A 47 0.58 8.29 0.50
N ALA A 48 -0.72 8.22 0.81
CA ALA A 48 -1.24 7.42 1.91
C ALA A 48 -2.52 6.71 1.48
N ALA A 49 -2.79 5.54 2.06
CA ALA A 49 -4.13 4.97 2.00
C ALA A 49 -5.09 5.96 2.64
N SER A 50 -6.12 6.38 1.90
CA SER A 50 -6.96 7.52 2.24
C SER A 50 -7.80 7.27 3.50
N ILE A 51 -8.36 6.05 3.62
CA ILE A 51 -9.20 5.70 4.77
C ILE A 51 -8.42 5.76 6.10
N PRO A 52 -7.29 5.04 6.29
CA PRO A 52 -6.55 5.14 7.56
C PRO A 52 -5.98 6.53 7.81
N TYR A 53 -5.57 7.25 6.77
CA TYR A 53 -5.09 8.62 6.90
C TYR A 53 -6.20 9.58 7.36
N SER A 54 -7.37 9.56 6.71
CA SER A 54 -8.50 10.44 7.09
C SER A 54 -8.98 10.15 8.51
N MET A 55 -9.02 8.89 8.93
CA MET A 55 -9.36 8.52 10.31
C MET A 55 -8.36 9.08 11.33
N ALA A 56 -7.07 9.05 11.02
CA ALA A 56 -6.04 9.62 11.89
C ALA A 56 -6.10 11.16 11.92
N PHE A 57 -6.33 11.78 10.76
CA PHE A 57 -6.50 13.21 10.63
C PHE A 57 -7.74 13.69 11.41
N GLU A 58 -8.89 13.03 11.21
CA GLU A 58 -10.13 13.32 11.93
C GLU A 58 -9.95 13.14 13.46
N ALA A 59 -9.24 12.08 13.90
CA ALA A 59 -8.93 11.89 15.29
C ALA A 59 -8.15 13.08 15.86
N SER A 60 -7.14 13.56 15.16
CA SER A 60 -6.33 14.70 15.57
C SER A 60 -7.11 16.01 15.52
N TYR A 61 -7.97 16.18 14.52
CA TYR A 61 -8.84 17.34 14.37
C TYR A 61 -9.86 17.44 15.51
N LEU A 62 -10.62 16.38 15.76
CA LEU A 62 -11.67 16.38 16.77
C LEU A 62 -11.15 16.53 18.21
N THR A 63 -9.89 16.21 18.44
CA THR A 63 -9.27 16.30 19.79
C THR A 63 -8.36 17.53 19.97
N GLY A 64 -8.38 18.47 19.03
CA GLY A 64 -7.63 19.72 19.16
C GLY A 64 -6.11 19.56 19.03
N ARG A 65 -5.63 18.55 18.31
CA ARG A 65 -4.19 18.24 18.19
C ARG A 65 -3.53 18.82 16.95
N LEU A 66 -4.31 19.31 15.98
CA LEU A 66 -3.78 20.00 14.82
C LEU A 66 -3.39 21.46 15.14
N PRO A 67 -2.64 22.15 14.28
CA PRO A 67 -2.35 23.58 14.44
C PRO A 67 -3.62 24.44 14.50
N ASN A 68 -3.56 25.54 15.23
CA ASN A 68 -4.73 26.43 15.46
C ASN A 68 -5.43 26.92 14.21
N GLU A 69 -4.72 27.01 13.09
CA GLU A 69 -5.29 27.43 11.78
C GLU A 69 -6.40 26.50 11.26
N TYR A 70 -6.38 25.23 11.68
CA TYR A 70 -7.42 24.24 11.33
C TYR A 70 -8.71 24.43 12.12
N TYR A 71 -8.71 25.28 13.16
CA TYR A 71 -9.84 25.50 14.07
C TYR A 71 -10.48 26.87 13.92
N SER A 72 -10.15 27.62 12.86
CA SER A 72 -10.74 28.95 12.61
C SER A 72 -12.27 28.92 12.59
N ASP A 73 -12.85 27.85 12.09
CA ASP A 73 -14.29 27.65 11.96
C ASP A 73 -14.88 26.72 13.05
N TRP A 74 -14.06 26.34 14.04
CA TRP A 74 -14.54 25.51 15.16
C TRP A 74 -15.47 26.31 16.06
N PRO A 75 -16.69 25.83 16.35
CA PRO A 75 -17.62 26.55 17.22
C PRO A 75 -17.07 26.65 18.64
N GLU A 76 -16.95 27.87 19.17
CA GLU A 76 -16.44 28.11 20.56
C GLU A 76 -17.26 27.39 21.64
N THR A 77 -18.51 27.04 21.35
CA THR A 77 -19.41 26.35 22.26
C THR A 77 -19.21 24.83 22.29
N LEU A 78 -18.46 24.26 21.36
CA LEU A 78 -18.22 22.83 21.28
C LEU A 78 -16.86 22.49 21.89
N PRO A 79 -16.80 21.72 22.97
CA PRO A 79 -15.54 21.22 23.50
C PRO A 79 -14.92 20.21 22.55
N PHE A 80 -13.61 20.11 22.56
CA PHE A 80 -12.91 19.03 21.88
C PHE A 80 -13.26 17.69 22.53
N TYR A 81 -13.24 16.64 21.72
CA TYR A 81 -13.38 15.27 22.24
C TYR A 81 -12.19 14.92 23.14
N ASP A 82 -12.42 13.97 24.04
CA ASP A 82 -11.36 13.54 24.93
C ASP A 82 -10.33 12.59 24.27
N MET A 83 -9.24 12.34 24.96
CA MET A 83 -8.13 11.52 24.44
C MET A 83 -8.50 10.06 24.24
N SER A 84 -9.58 9.55 24.83
CA SER A 84 -10.03 8.18 24.60
C SER A 84 -10.55 8.01 23.18
N GLU A 85 -11.30 8.98 22.66
CA GLU A 85 -11.80 9.00 21.30
C GLU A 85 -10.65 9.06 20.27
N PHE A 86 -9.62 9.87 20.56
CA PHE A 86 -8.40 9.88 19.76
C PHE A 86 -7.80 8.49 19.59
N TRP A 87 -7.53 7.82 20.70
CA TRP A 87 -6.88 6.51 20.65
C TRP A 87 -7.73 5.42 20.01
N ILE A 88 -9.06 5.47 20.19
CA ILE A 88 -9.98 4.55 19.54
C ILE A 88 -9.89 4.69 18.01
N ARG A 89 -9.94 5.92 17.48
CA ARG A 89 -9.84 6.18 16.04
C ARG A 89 -8.48 5.82 15.47
N ILE A 90 -7.40 6.14 16.18
CA ILE A 90 -6.04 5.73 15.80
C ILE A 90 -5.91 4.20 15.77
N ALA A 91 -6.48 3.50 16.73
CA ALA A 91 -6.46 2.04 16.74
C ALA A 91 -7.20 1.45 15.53
N ILE A 92 -8.37 2.00 15.16
CA ILE A 92 -9.10 1.57 13.97
C ILE A 92 -8.31 1.87 12.69
N ALA A 93 -7.71 3.05 12.58
CA ALA A 93 -6.83 3.43 11.46
C ALA A 93 -5.64 2.45 11.35
N LEU A 94 -5.00 2.12 12.46
CA LEU A 94 -3.88 1.18 12.49
C LEU A 94 -4.32 -0.23 12.07
N VAL A 95 -5.45 -0.72 12.58
CA VAL A 95 -5.98 -2.04 12.19
C VAL A 95 -6.26 -2.10 10.69
N SER A 96 -6.88 -1.05 10.11
CA SER A 96 -7.13 -0.99 8.67
C SER A 96 -5.82 -1.00 7.87
N LEU A 97 -4.78 -0.34 8.35
CA LEU A 97 -3.47 -0.32 7.73
C LEU A 97 -2.75 -1.68 7.84
N LEU A 98 -2.89 -2.39 8.96
CA LEU A 98 -2.31 -3.72 9.17
C LEU A 98 -2.87 -4.79 8.20
N ILE A 99 -4.02 -4.55 7.58
CA ILE A 99 -4.54 -5.42 6.51
C ILE A 99 -3.54 -5.54 5.36
N TYR A 100 -2.91 -4.44 4.94
CA TYR A 100 -1.89 -4.46 3.88
C TYR A 100 -0.67 -5.29 4.28
N LEU A 101 -0.22 -5.15 5.52
CA LEU A 101 0.88 -5.96 6.05
C LEU A 101 0.50 -7.46 6.09
N GLY A 102 -0.73 -7.77 6.48
CA GLY A 102 -1.29 -9.13 6.44
C GLY A 102 -1.26 -9.71 5.02
N VAL A 103 -1.70 -8.92 4.02
CA VAL A 103 -1.64 -9.33 2.60
C VAL A 103 -0.21 -9.62 2.16
N PHE A 104 0.76 -8.79 2.54
CA PHE A 104 2.17 -9.01 2.23
C PHE A 104 2.67 -10.36 2.75
N PHE A 105 2.33 -10.73 3.99
CA PHE A 105 2.73 -12.03 4.57
C PHE A 105 1.96 -13.20 3.96
N LEU A 106 0.66 -13.07 3.76
CA LEU A 106 -0.18 -14.12 3.19
C LEU A 106 0.20 -14.47 1.75
N THR A 107 0.73 -13.51 1.00
CA THR A 107 1.19 -13.70 -0.39
C THR A 107 2.61 -14.26 -0.49
N LYS A 108 3.32 -14.52 0.64
CA LYS A 108 4.65 -15.15 0.65
C LYS A 108 4.65 -16.51 -0.07
N LYS A 109 3.61 -17.32 0.14
CA LYS A 109 3.33 -18.48 -0.72
C LYS A 109 2.54 -17.94 -1.92
N VAL A 110 2.89 -18.33 -3.14
CA VAL A 110 2.25 -17.84 -4.37
C VAL A 110 0.71 -18.01 -4.32
N ARG A 111 0.00 -16.96 -3.86
CA ARG A 111 -1.45 -16.91 -3.69
C ARG A 111 -2.03 -15.67 -4.42
N PRO A 112 -2.06 -15.70 -5.77
CA PRO A 112 -2.42 -14.53 -6.55
C PRO A 112 -3.85 -14.03 -6.30
N PHE A 113 -4.78 -14.90 -5.88
CA PHE A 113 -6.16 -14.53 -5.60
C PHE A 113 -6.30 -13.50 -4.45
N ILE A 114 -5.32 -13.44 -3.52
CA ILE A 114 -5.32 -12.47 -2.41
C ILE A 114 -5.11 -11.04 -2.92
N PHE A 115 -4.42 -10.85 -4.04
CA PHE A 115 -4.26 -9.53 -4.63
C PHE A 115 -5.56 -8.96 -5.22
N ILE A 116 -6.57 -9.80 -5.53
CA ILE A 116 -7.83 -9.34 -6.12
C ILE A 116 -8.60 -8.43 -5.14
N PRO A 117 -8.98 -8.89 -3.93
CA PRO A 117 -9.64 -8.01 -2.97
C PRO A 117 -8.77 -6.82 -2.56
N THR A 118 -7.45 -6.98 -2.50
CA THR A 118 -6.54 -5.88 -2.21
C THR A 118 -6.57 -4.82 -3.31
N CYS A 119 -6.61 -5.22 -4.57
CA CYS A 119 -6.73 -4.30 -5.71
C CYS A 119 -8.05 -3.53 -5.67
N ILE A 120 -9.17 -4.21 -5.40
CA ILE A 120 -10.49 -3.58 -5.22
C ILE A 120 -10.43 -2.58 -4.05
N PHE A 121 -9.83 -2.95 -2.93
CA PHE A 121 -9.71 -2.08 -1.77
C PHE A 121 -8.90 -0.82 -2.07
N VAL A 122 -7.76 -0.93 -2.77
CA VAL A 122 -6.96 0.24 -3.19
C VAL A 122 -7.75 1.15 -4.11
N ILE A 123 -8.55 0.60 -5.05
CA ILE A 123 -9.39 1.40 -5.95
C ILE A 123 -10.47 2.15 -5.15
N VAL A 124 -11.18 1.45 -4.25
CA VAL A 124 -12.24 2.05 -3.41
C VAL A 124 -11.65 3.14 -2.52
N ASP A 125 -10.51 2.88 -1.89
CA ASP A 125 -9.79 3.84 -1.05
C ASP A 125 -9.39 5.10 -1.84
N SER A 126 -8.90 4.92 -3.08
CA SER A 126 -8.55 6.05 -3.95
C SER A 126 -9.78 6.84 -4.40
N LEU A 127 -10.91 6.18 -4.66
CA LEU A 127 -12.18 6.85 -4.99
C LEU A 127 -12.74 7.61 -3.79
N TYR A 128 -12.56 7.09 -2.57
CA TYR A 128 -12.94 7.80 -1.35
C TYR A 128 -12.27 9.18 -1.28
N ARG A 129 -11.02 9.27 -1.68
CA ARG A 129 -10.26 10.54 -1.74
C ARG A 129 -10.95 11.58 -2.64
N LEU A 130 -11.46 11.17 -3.82
CA LEU A 130 -12.16 12.08 -4.74
C LEU A 130 -13.45 12.68 -4.18
N VAL A 131 -14.12 11.94 -3.28
CA VAL A 131 -15.41 12.37 -2.74
C VAL A 131 -15.24 13.35 -1.58
N TYR A 132 -14.19 13.17 -0.78
CA TYR A 132 -14.05 13.86 0.50
C TYR A 132 -13.01 14.97 0.52
N PHE A 133 -12.19 15.10 -0.52
CA PHE A 133 -11.12 16.09 -0.56
C PHE A 133 -11.19 16.95 -1.82
N GLU A 134 -10.72 18.19 -1.70
CA GLU A 134 -10.67 19.11 -2.83
C GLU A 134 -9.65 18.65 -3.88
N VAL A 135 -9.95 18.99 -5.15
CA VAL A 135 -9.07 18.66 -6.28
C VAL A 135 -7.92 19.66 -6.32
N ASP A 136 -6.75 19.23 -5.91
CA ASP A 136 -5.52 20.00 -5.92
C ASP A 136 -4.39 19.31 -6.73
N ALA A 137 -3.22 19.94 -6.81
CA ALA A 137 -2.07 19.38 -7.52
C ALA A 137 -1.56 18.07 -6.86
N TYR A 138 -1.76 17.90 -5.56
CA TYR A 138 -1.37 16.69 -4.83
C TYR A 138 -2.22 15.48 -5.22
N LEU A 139 -3.48 15.72 -5.59
CA LEU A 139 -4.40 14.68 -6.06
C LEU A 139 -3.84 13.95 -7.29
N LEU A 140 -3.20 14.67 -8.24
CA LEU A 140 -2.54 14.05 -9.40
C LEU A 140 -1.42 13.11 -9.00
N ILE A 141 -0.62 13.49 -8.01
CA ILE A 141 0.46 12.64 -7.49
C ILE A 141 -0.13 11.39 -6.84
N GLU A 142 -1.15 11.56 -6.00
CA GLU A 142 -1.83 10.44 -5.34
C GLU A 142 -2.45 9.46 -6.34
N PHE A 143 -3.13 9.95 -7.39
CA PHE A 143 -3.67 9.08 -8.44
C PHE A 143 -2.59 8.35 -9.23
N THR A 144 -1.44 8.98 -9.44
CA THR A 144 -0.30 8.32 -10.09
C THR A 144 0.20 7.15 -9.24
N PHE A 145 0.32 7.35 -7.93
CA PHE A 145 0.70 6.27 -7.00
C PHE A 145 -0.40 5.20 -6.90
N ALA A 146 -1.67 5.58 -6.83
CA ALA A 146 -2.78 4.64 -6.84
C ALA A 146 -2.77 3.76 -8.09
N ALA A 147 -2.60 4.37 -9.27
CA ALA A 147 -2.47 3.65 -10.53
C ALA A 147 -1.25 2.71 -10.54
N TYR A 148 -0.10 3.16 -10.00
CA TYR A 148 1.08 2.33 -9.84
C TYR A 148 0.77 1.10 -8.97
N PHE A 149 0.12 1.26 -7.82
CA PHE A 149 -0.22 0.14 -6.94
C PHE A 149 -1.21 -0.82 -7.60
N VAL A 150 -2.27 -0.31 -8.23
CA VAL A 150 -3.25 -1.12 -8.96
C VAL A 150 -2.57 -1.91 -10.09
N CYS A 151 -1.76 -1.26 -10.93
CA CYS A 151 -1.01 -1.94 -12.00
C CYS A 151 -0.07 -3.01 -11.45
N SER A 152 0.64 -2.71 -10.35
CA SER A 152 1.53 -3.65 -9.69
C SER A 152 0.77 -4.89 -9.20
N LEU A 153 -0.40 -4.73 -8.57
CA LEU A 153 -1.24 -5.83 -8.09
C LEU A 153 -1.78 -6.67 -9.25
N ILE A 154 -2.22 -6.05 -10.35
CA ILE A 154 -2.66 -6.76 -11.56
C ILE A 154 -1.52 -7.60 -12.14
N VAL A 155 -0.31 -7.04 -12.24
CA VAL A 155 0.89 -7.77 -12.66
C VAL A 155 1.16 -8.94 -11.73
N GLY A 156 1.00 -8.76 -10.41
CA GLY A 156 1.13 -9.82 -9.42
C GLY A 156 0.11 -10.94 -9.59
N ILE A 157 -1.16 -10.61 -9.86
CA ILE A 157 -2.23 -11.57 -10.14
C ILE A 157 -1.87 -12.42 -11.37
N ILE A 158 -1.58 -11.77 -12.50
CA ILE A 158 -1.30 -12.44 -13.77
C ILE A 158 -0.09 -13.38 -13.63
N ASN A 159 1.02 -12.88 -13.09
CA ASN A 159 2.24 -13.66 -12.98
C ASN A 159 2.14 -14.75 -11.89
N GLY A 160 1.41 -14.51 -10.81
CA GLY A 160 1.15 -15.53 -9.80
C GLY A 160 0.31 -16.70 -10.33
N TYR A 161 -0.69 -16.45 -11.18
CA TYR A 161 -1.43 -17.54 -11.84
C TYR A 161 -0.57 -18.29 -12.88
N ARG A 162 0.34 -17.59 -13.58
CA ARG A 162 1.29 -18.24 -14.48
C ARG A 162 2.24 -19.16 -13.73
N LEU A 163 2.81 -18.70 -12.61
CA LEU A 163 3.66 -19.53 -11.74
C LEU A 163 2.94 -20.79 -11.25
N LYS A 164 1.67 -20.69 -10.86
CA LYS A 164 0.89 -21.85 -10.41
C LYS A 164 0.61 -22.88 -11.51
N LYS A 165 0.62 -22.49 -12.77
CA LYS A 165 0.39 -23.37 -13.91
C LYS A 165 1.65 -24.08 -14.41
N MET A 166 2.82 -23.69 -13.92
CA MET A 166 4.07 -24.31 -14.30
C MET A 166 4.27 -25.66 -13.60
N PRO A 167 4.71 -26.70 -14.29
CA PRO A 167 5.05 -27.97 -13.65
C PRO A 167 6.27 -27.77 -12.72
N ALA A 168 6.22 -28.42 -11.56
CA ALA A 168 7.24 -28.31 -10.49
C ALA A 168 8.69 -28.70 -10.91
N GLN A 169 8.86 -29.30 -12.07
CA GLN A 169 10.16 -29.76 -12.56
C GLN A 169 11.07 -28.65 -13.11
N GLU A 170 10.52 -27.48 -13.49
CA GLU A 170 11.35 -26.40 -14.01
C GLU A 170 11.98 -25.54 -12.90
N GLU A 171 11.45 -25.61 -11.67
CA GLU A 171 11.99 -24.86 -10.53
C GLU A 171 13.30 -25.48 -10.00
N SER A 172 13.49 -26.81 -10.22
CA SER A 172 14.68 -27.54 -9.78
C SER A 172 15.87 -27.48 -10.75
N ALA A 173 15.65 -27.03 -11.98
CA ALA A 173 16.69 -27.03 -13.01
C ALA A 173 17.55 -25.74 -13.03
N GLU A 174 17.16 -24.71 -12.30
CA GLU A 174 17.86 -23.40 -12.30
C GLU A 174 18.73 -23.14 -11.04
N GLU A 175 18.78 -24.04 -10.06
CA GLU A 175 19.86 -24.05 -9.08
C GLU A 175 21.09 -24.76 -9.70
N ILE A 176 21.71 -24.11 -10.69
CA ILE A 176 23.09 -24.45 -11.07
C ILE A 176 23.97 -24.06 -9.88
N PRO A 177 24.54 -25.00 -9.14
CA PRO A 177 25.50 -24.66 -8.11
C PRO A 177 26.67 -23.96 -8.81
N PHE A 178 26.95 -22.73 -8.39
CA PHE A 178 28.21 -22.04 -8.73
C PHE A 178 29.34 -22.98 -8.30
N THR A 179 29.90 -23.73 -9.25
CA THR A 179 31.07 -24.56 -8.99
C THR A 179 32.25 -23.64 -8.79
N GLU A 180 33.03 -23.91 -7.74
CA GLU A 180 34.24 -23.18 -7.38
C GLU A 180 35.32 -23.15 -8.50
N GLU A 181 35.09 -23.82 -9.62
CA GLU A 181 36.02 -23.86 -10.76
C GLU A 181 36.01 -22.56 -11.59
N ASP A 182 35.01 -21.68 -11.48
CA ASP A 182 34.98 -20.39 -12.19
C ASP A 182 35.82 -19.29 -11.52
N ARG A 183 36.67 -19.64 -10.54
CA ARG A 183 37.52 -18.70 -9.80
C ARG A 183 38.96 -18.65 -10.24
N ILE A 184 39.36 -19.42 -11.27
CA ILE A 184 40.74 -19.44 -11.73
C ILE A 184 40.76 -19.21 -13.25
N GLU A 185 40.72 -17.94 -13.67
CA GLU A 185 41.44 -17.38 -14.80
C GLU A 185 41.59 -15.86 -14.63
#